data_a6cdebd7cb86cf5b51ce03470b74714b
#
_entry.id   a6cdebd7cb86cf5b51ce03470b74714b
#
_cell.length_a   1.000
_cell.length_b   1.000
_cell.length_c   1.000
_cell.angle_alpha   90.00
_cell.angle_beta   90.00
_cell.angle_gamma   90.00
#
_symmetry.space_group_name_H-M   'P 1'
#
loop_
_entity.id
_entity.type
_entity.pdbx_description
1 polymer ?
#
loop_
_entity_poly.entity_id
_entity_poly.type
_entity_poly.pdbx_seq_one_letter_code
_entity_poly.pdbx_strand_id
1 'polypeptide(L)'
;MRTKEVAEAFCKGIMGIGNTLTSTGDKLVSYHTVIAQKALIDLALPSFILNSTKYSVTSSKHLGYARRYLESHGIPYTMTTKQVPYNELDLTKYL
;
A
#
# COMPACT_ATOMS: atom_id res chain seq x y z
N MET A 1 -9.53 14.13 -1.94
CA MET A 1 -9.97 12.94 -1.18
C MET A 1 -9.42 12.95 0.23
N ARG A 2 -10.15 12.39 1.16
CA ARG A 2 -9.64 12.17 2.51
C ARG A 2 -8.64 11.03 2.50
N THR A 3 -7.74 11.01 3.45
CA THR A 3 -6.68 9.99 3.55
C THR A 3 -7.23 8.56 3.50
N LYS A 4 -8.27 8.29 4.29
CA LYS A 4 -8.88 6.96 4.31
C LYS A 4 -9.47 6.58 2.94
N GLU A 5 -10.07 7.54 2.25
CA GLU A 5 -10.66 7.30 0.92
C GLU A 5 -9.58 6.97 -0.11
N VAL A 6 -8.40 7.61 -0.02
CA VAL A 6 -7.28 7.31 -0.91
C VAL A 6 -6.78 5.89 -0.69
N ALA A 7 -6.65 5.46 0.56
CA ALA A 7 -6.25 4.10 0.88
C ALA A 7 -7.27 3.07 0.36
N GLU A 8 -8.55 3.35 0.51
CA GLU A 8 -9.61 2.49 -0.01
C GLU A 8 -9.61 2.46 -1.55
N ALA A 9 -9.35 3.60 -2.20
CA ALA A 9 -9.24 3.68 -3.65
C ALA A 9 -8.10 2.77 -4.15
N PHE A 10 -6.95 2.80 -3.47
CA PHE A 10 -5.85 1.91 -3.79
C PHE A 10 -6.28 0.43 -3.73
N CYS A 11 -6.99 0.04 -2.67
CA CYS A 11 -7.44 -1.34 -2.52
C CYS A 11 -8.43 -1.76 -3.62
N LYS A 12 -9.15 -0.79 -4.19
CA LYS A 12 -10.07 -1.03 -5.31
C LYS A 12 -9.39 -0.93 -6.68
N GLY A 13 -8.10 -0.62 -6.73
CA GLY A 13 -7.37 -0.42 -7.97
C GLY A 13 -7.67 0.90 -8.66
N ILE A 14 -8.10 1.91 -7.92
CA ILE A 14 -8.53 3.21 -8.43
C ILE A 14 -7.52 4.28 -8.03
N MET A 15 -7.26 5.22 -8.94
CA MET A 15 -6.43 6.38 -8.63
C MET A 15 -7.14 7.30 -7.63
N GLY A 16 -6.36 7.92 -6.75
CA GLY A 16 -6.88 8.87 -5.78
C GLY A 16 -5.78 9.80 -5.32
N ILE A 17 -6.13 11.07 -5.10
CA ILE A 17 -5.16 12.08 -4.69
C ILE A 17 -5.65 12.73 -3.41
N GLY A 18 -4.83 12.61 -2.36
CA GLY A 18 -5.00 13.32 -1.10
C GLY A 18 -3.83 14.27 -0.87
N ASN A 19 -3.77 14.89 0.31
CA ASN A 19 -2.70 15.85 0.62
C ASN A 19 -1.34 15.17 0.78
N THR A 20 -1.30 14.05 1.49
CA THR A 20 -0.07 13.35 1.82
C THR A 20 -0.07 11.91 1.34
N LEU A 21 -1.21 11.41 0.87
CA LEU A 21 -1.38 10.04 0.43
C LEU A 21 -1.96 10.04 -0.98
N THR A 22 -1.37 9.26 -1.86
CA THR A 22 -1.78 9.16 -3.26
C THR A 22 -1.87 7.69 -3.66
N SER A 23 -2.92 7.33 -4.39
CA SER A 23 -3.04 6.04 -5.05
C SER A 23 -2.84 6.23 -6.55
N THR A 24 -1.93 5.45 -7.14
CA THR A 24 -1.76 5.40 -8.59
C THR A 24 -2.63 4.32 -9.23
N GLY A 25 -3.39 3.59 -8.41
CA GLY A 25 -4.10 2.37 -8.83
C GLY A 25 -3.33 1.12 -8.44
N ASP A 26 -2.04 1.09 -8.69
CA ASP A 26 -1.18 -0.05 -8.39
C ASP A 26 -0.32 0.17 -7.14
N LYS A 27 -0.10 1.41 -6.74
CA LYS A 27 0.75 1.75 -5.60
C LYS A 27 0.06 2.76 -4.70
N LEU A 28 0.31 2.63 -3.41
CA LEU A 28 -0.11 3.60 -2.40
C LEU A 28 1.14 4.32 -1.91
N VAL A 29 1.19 5.62 -2.13
CA VAL A 29 2.38 6.44 -1.85
C VAL A 29 2.05 7.41 -0.73
N SER A 30 2.79 7.30 0.39
CA SER A 30 2.69 8.20 1.53
C SER A 30 3.85 9.18 1.46
N TYR A 31 3.54 10.47 1.27
CA TYR A 31 4.53 11.48 0.93
C TYR A 31 5.24 11.07 -0.37
N HIS A 32 6.47 10.57 -0.31
CA HIS A 32 7.21 10.09 -1.48
C HIS A 32 7.60 8.62 -1.37
N THR A 33 7.01 7.90 -0.42
CA THR A 33 7.37 6.52 -0.12
C THR A 33 6.24 5.56 -0.49
N VAL A 34 6.55 4.52 -1.24
CA VAL A 34 5.61 3.45 -1.55
C VAL A 34 5.38 2.61 -0.30
N ILE A 35 4.18 2.67 0.28
CA ILE A 35 3.84 1.92 1.49
C ILE A 35 3.03 0.67 1.19
N ALA A 36 2.45 0.58 0.00
CA ALA A 36 1.72 -0.61 -0.44
C ALA A 36 1.77 -0.69 -1.96
N GLN A 37 1.69 -1.90 -2.47
CA GLN A 37 1.78 -2.16 -3.91
C GLN A 37 0.90 -3.34 -4.26
N LYS A 38 0.26 -3.25 -5.43
CA LYS A 38 -0.48 -4.36 -6.02
C LYS A 38 0.40 -4.97 -7.10
N ALA A 39 0.72 -6.24 -6.97
CA ALA A 39 1.58 -6.95 -7.91
C ALA A 39 0.92 -8.24 -8.37
N LEU A 40 1.17 -8.62 -9.62
CA LEU A 40 0.77 -9.92 -10.15
C LEU A 40 1.90 -10.90 -9.85
N ILE A 41 1.84 -11.56 -8.69
CA ILE A 41 2.79 -12.61 -8.33
C ILE A 41 2.33 -13.93 -8.95
N ASP A 42 1.02 -14.13 -9.01
CA ASP A 42 0.38 -15.27 -9.65
C ASP A 42 -0.57 -14.72 -10.72
N LEU A 43 -0.59 -15.32 -11.91
CA LEU A 43 -1.47 -14.92 -13.02
C LEU A 43 -2.96 -14.98 -12.64
N ALA A 44 -3.32 -15.78 -11.65
CA ALA A 44 -4.70 -15.97 -11.25
C ALA A 44 -5.23 -14.88 -10.31
N LEU A 45 -4.37 -14.30 -9.44
CA LEU A 45 -4.81 -13.38 -8.40
C LEU A 45 -3.82 -12.24 -8.21
N PRO A 46 -4.29 -10.98 -8.21
CA PRO A 46 -3.46 -9.86 -7.79
C PRO A 46 -3.11 -9.99 -6.31
N SER A 47 -1.85 -9.74 -5.97
CA SER A 47 -1.39 -9.78 -4.60
C SER A 47 -1.12 -8.38 -4.09
N PHE A 48 -1.60 -8.09 -2.88
CA PHE A 48 -1.29 -6.84 -2.21
C PHE A 48 -0.06 -7.05 -1.35
N ILE A 49 0.91 -6.16 -1.48
CA ILE A 49 2.14 -6.17 -0.71
C ILE A 49 2.14 -4.92 0.15
N LEU A 50 2.21 -5.09 1.47
CA LEU A 50 2.26 -3.99 2.41
C LEU A 50 3.68 -3.84 2.95
N ASN A 51 4.17 -2.61 2.97
CA ASN A 51 5.51 -2.30 3.44
C ASN A 51 5.53 -2.27 4.97
N SER A 52 6.18 -3.25 5.59
CA SER A 52 6.24 -3.36 7.04
C SER A 52 7.25 -2.42 7.67
N THR A 53 8.08 -1.75 6.88
CA THR A 53 9.07 -0.80 7.39
C THR A 53 8.39 0.44 7.95
N LYS A 54 8.79 0.85 9.14
CA LYS A 54 8.21 2.03 9.79
C LYS A 54 9.06 3.25 9.48
N TYR A 55 8.49 4.19 8.75
CA TYR A 55 9.17 5.46 8.42
C TYR A 55 8.74 6.59 9.34
N SER A 56 7.45 6.62 9.69
CA SER A 56 6.87 7.63 10.57
C SER A 56 5.54 7.12 11.13
N VAL A 57 5.03 7.79 12.16
CA VAL A 57 3.69 7.50 12.70
C VAL A 57 2.62 7.71 11.65
N THR A 58 2.75 8.76 10.84
CA THR A 58 1.78 9.09 9.80
C THR A 58 1.75 8.02 8.72
N SER A 59 2.91 7.57 8.23
CA SER A 59 2.97 6.50 7.23
C SER A 59 2.39 5.18 7.75
N SER A 60 2.65 4.85 9.01
CA SER A 60 2.09 3.66 9.64
C SER A 60 0.56 3.75 9.75
N LYS A 61 0.03 4.94 10.02
CA LYS A 61 -1.41 5.18 10.06
C LYS A 61 -2.04 5.02 8.67
N HIS A 62 -1.38 5.56 7.64
CA HIS A 62 -1.83 5.41 6.25
C HIS A 62 -1.90 3.92 5.85
N LEU A 63 -0.87 3.17 6.18
CA LEU A 63 -0.84 1.74 5.90
C LEU A 63 -1.96 1.01 6.66
N GLY A 64 -2.23 1.42 7.89
CA GLY A 64 -3.30 0.85 8.70
C GLY A 64 -4.67 0.96 8.05
N TYR A 65 -4.96 2.06 7.36
CA TYR A 65 -6.23 2.21 6.64
C TYR A 65 -6.36 1.17 5.52
N ALA A 66 -5.30 0.97 4.74
CA ALA A 66 -5.31 -0.02 3.67
C ALA A 66 -5.45 -1.44 4.23
N ARG A 67 -4.68 -1.76 5.28
CA ARG A 67 -4.71 -3.09 5.89
C ARG A 67 -6.10 -3.42 6.44
N ARG A 68 -6.73 -2.49 7.15
CA ARG A 68 -8.07 -2.71 7.70
C ARG A 68 -9.10 -2.95 6.60
N TYR A 69 -9.01 -2.21 5.50
CA TYR A 69 -9.91 -2.43 4.37
C TYR A 69 -9.75 -3.84 3.81
N LEU A 70 -8.50 -4.26 3.56
CA LEU A 70 -8.23 -5.59 3.03
C LEU A 70 -8.74 -6.69 3.98
N GLU A 71 -8.49 -6.55 5.28
CA GLU A 71 -8.94 -7.52 6.28
C GLU A 71 -10.47 -7.57 6.38
N SER A 72 -11.14 -6.42 6.36
CA SER A 72 -12.59 -6.37 6.48
C SER A 72 -13.31 -6.93 5.25
N HIS A 73 -12.65 -6.95 4.10
CA HIS A 73 -13.21 -7.50 2.86
C HIS A 73 -12.68 -8.90 2.54
N GLY A 74 -11.90 -9.49 3.45
CA GLY A 74 -11.35 -10.84 3.26
C GLY A 74 -10.36 -10.92 2.11
N ILE A 75 -9.66 -9.83 1.80
CA ILE A 75 -8.68 -9.78 0.72
C ILE A 75 -7.30 -10.10 1.29
N PRO A 76 -6.62 -11.16 0.81
CA PRO A 76 -5.31 -11.52 1.33
C PRO A 76 -4.22 -10.51 0.92
N TYR A 77 -3.21 -10.38 1.76
CA TYR A 77 -2.06 -9.53 1.49
C TYR A 77 -0.80 -10.15 2.10
N THR A 78 0.36 -9.70 1.63
CA THR A 78 1.67 -10.13 2.14
C THR A 78 2.42 -8.89 2.64
N MET A 79 3.12 -9.03 3.77
CA MET A 79 3.97 -7.96 4.29
C MET A 79 5.41 -8.18 3.83
N THR A 80 6.15 -7.08 3.63
CA THR A 80 7.57 -7.18 3.37
C THR A 80 8.29 -7.75 4.60
N THR A 81 9.36 -8.53 4.38
CA THR A 81 10.13 -9.13 5.47
C THR A 81 11.47 -8.46 5.69
N LYS A 82 11.91 -7.62 4.77
CA LYS A 82 13.18 -6.91 4.82
C LYS A 82 12.94 -5.42 4.97
N GLN A 83 13.94 -4.72 5.50
CA GLN A 83 13.89 -3.26 5.59
C GLN A 83 13.87 -2.65 4.19
N VAL A 84 12.90 -1.79 3.92
CA VAL A 84 12.71 -1.16 2.62
C VAL A 84 13.19 0.28 2.67
N PRO A 85 14.12 0.68 1.78
CA PRO A 85 14.52 2.08 1.68
C PRO A 85 13.32 2.98 1.34
N TYR A 86 13.31 4.20 1.86
CA TYR A 86 12.17 5.11 1.68
C TYR A 86 11.90 5.49 0.21
N ASN A 87 12.93 5.40 -0.65
CA ASN A 87 12.82 5.75 -2.06
C ASN A 87 12.62 4.54 -2.99
N GLU A 88 12.37 3.35 -2.42
CA GLU A 88 12.13 2.15 -3.23
C GLU A 88 10.77 2.22 -3.91
N LEU A 89 10.73 1.87 -5.19
CA LEU A 89 9.51 1.90 -5.99
C LEU A 89 8.91 0.51 -6.21
N ASP A 90 9.58 -0.56 -5.80
CA ASP A 90 9.13 -1.93 -6.01
C ASP A 90 9.31 -2.76 -4.73
N LEU A 91 8.19 -3.09 -4.09
CA LEU A 91 8.19 -3.85 -2.85
C LEU A 91 8.43 -5.35 -3.05
N THR A 92 8.31 -5.85 -4.27
CA THR A 92 8.48 -7.29 -4.54
C THR A 92 9.89 -7.78 -4.20
N LYS A 93 10.87 -6.90 -4.19
CA LYS A 93 12.25 -7.24 -3.84
C LYS A 93 12.46 -7.53 -2.36
N TYR A 94 11.47 -7.23 -1.52
CA TYR A 94 11.62 -7.27 -0.05
C TYR A 94 10.67 -8.29 0.60
N LEU A 95 10.16 -9.19 -0.17
CA LEU A 95 9.29 -10.27 0.31
C LEU A 95 10.05 -11.39 1.02
#